data_7626e603dbeafc8bc02b54ea3bbbda8c
#
_entry.id   7626e603dbeafc8bc02b54ea3bbbda8c
#
_cell.length_a   1.000
_cell.length_b   1.000
_cell.length_c   1.000
_cell.angle_alpha   90.00
_cell.angle_beta   90.00
_cell.angle_gamma   90.00
#
_symmetry.space_group_name_H-M   'P 1'
#
loop_
_entity.id
_entity.type
_entity.pdbx_description
1 polymer ?
#
loop_
_entity_poly.entity_id
_entity_poly.type
_entity_poly.pdbx_seq_one_letter_code
_entity_poly.pdbx_strand_id
1 'polypeptide(L)'
;DEIKPNFGIDIIRLEAINVSPITQSQSINNLDMHEKVIKNQNSVLKNLITRLGTKVGLDAIIRHIPAQSHIPEKSWQVLNAAWSNYDMKSWPTSNRNRPSFLWPPEALEVPKHSILENHFIWRKKLYQVKTKLGPERIAPEWWIEDNNWRSGVRDYWQVRCNDGEFLWLFYAHGAQLPGGWFCHGKFG
;
A
#
# COMPACT_ATOMS: atom_id res chain seq x y z
N ASP A 1 -19.27 8.27 -33.67
CA ASP A 1 -19.82 7.48 -34.76
C ASP A 1 -19.14 6.12 -34.80
N GLU A 2 -19.94 5.07 -34.76
CA GLU A 2 -19.44 3.68 -34.75
C GLU A 2 -19.17 3.24 -36.19
N ILE A 3 -17.92 2.95 -36.52
CA ILE A 3 -17.53 2.46 -37.84
C ILE A 3 -17.87 0.98 -37.92
N LYS A 4 -18.78 0.61 -38.85
CA LYS A 4 -19.15 -0.81 -39.12
C LYS A 4 -18.55 -1.27 -40.44
N PRO A 5 -17.34 -1.87 -40.44
CA PRO A 5 -16.71 -2.33 -41.67
C PRO A 5 -17.31 -3.68 -42.09
N ASN A 6 -18.25 -3.67 -43.01
CA ASN A 6 -18.92 -4.90 -43.50
C ASN A 6 -18.00 -5.84 -44.31
N PHE A 7 -16.92 -5.30 -44.89
CA PHE A 7 -15.99 -6.07 -45.77
C PHE A 7 -14.52 -5.94 -45.37
N GLY A 8 -14.22 -5.43 -44.18
CA GLY A 8 -12.87 -5.16 -43.73
C GLY A 8 -12.43 -3.71 -44.01
N ILE A 9 -11.23 -3.37 -43.58
CA ILE A 9 -10.60 -2.07 -43.80
C ILE A 9 -9.31 -2.31 -44.58
N ASP A 10 -9.25 -1.87 -45.83
CA ASP A 10 -8.06 -2.04 -46.66
C ASP A 10 -7.04 -0.92 -46.45
N ILE A 11 -7.50 0.32 -46.17
CA ILE A 11 -6.63 1.46 -45.99
C ILE A 11 -7.15 2.34 -44.84
N ILE A 12 -6.25 2.68 -43.93
CA ILE A 12 -6.46 3.75 -42.93
C ILE A 12 -5.49 4.87 -43.21
N ARG A 13 -6.01 6.09 -43.52
CA ARG A 13 -5.21 7.30 -43.68
C ARG A 13 -5.39 8.20 -42.46
N LEU A 14 -4.30 8.53 -41.77
CA LEU A 14 -4.27 9.54 -40.71
C LEU A 14 -3.59 10.79 -41.24
N GLU A 15 -4.29 11.94 -41.18
CA GLU A 15 -3.77 13.21 -41.62
C GLU A 15 -3.81 14.22 -40.49
N ALA A 16 -2.64 14.76 -40.13
CA ALA A 16 -2.54 15.82 -39.13
C ALA A 16 -2.70 17.19 -39.81
N ILE A 17 -3.85 17.84 -39.64
CA ILE A 17 -4.18 19.12 -40.25
C ILE A 17 -3.43 20.27 -39.57
N ASN A 18 -3.18 20.18 -38.27
CA ASN A 18 -2.43 21.16 -37.49
C ASN A 18 -1.37 20.46 -36.64
N VAL A 19 -0.13 20.83 -36.82
CA VAL A 19 1.00 20.32 -36.03
C VAL A 19 1.63 21.50 -35.32
N SER A 20 1.66 21.45 -33.98
CA SER A 20 2.43 22.37 -33.16
C SER A 20 3.59 21.64 -32.48
N PRO A 21 4.77 22.25 -32.34
CA PRO A 21 5.86 21.63 -31.60
C PRO A 21 5.45 21.43 -30.15
N ILE A 22 5.68 20.23 -29.62
CA ILE A 22 5.50 19.97 -28.19
C ILE A 22 6.63 20.69 -27.46
N THR A 23 6.33 21.86 -26.92
CA THR A 23 7.26 22.55 -26.03
C THR A 23 7.12 21.96 -24.63
N GLN A 24 8.13 21.22 -24.20
CA GLN A 24 8.18 20.59 -22.87
C GLN A 24 8.42 21.58 -21.72
N SER A 25 8.50 22.86 -21.97
CA SER A 25 8.81 23.80 -20.89
C SER A 25 8.04 25.10 -21.04
N GLN A 26 7.22 25.41 -20.07
CA GLN A 26 7.19 26.78 -19.61
C GLN A 26 8.60 27.08 -19.06
N SER A 27 9.30 28.01 -19.70
CA SER A 27 10.57 28.50 -19.20
C SER A 27 10.34 29.22 -17.88
N ILE A 28 10.58 28.51 -16.79
CA ILE A 28 10.70 29.15 -15.48
C ILE A 28 12.16 29.60 -15.42
N ASN A 29 12.33 30.91 -15.58
CA ASN A 29 13.61 31.57 -15.36
C ASN A 29 14.13 31.26 -13.95
N ASN A 30 15.42 30.86 -13.86
CA ASN A 30 16.22 30.80 -12.66
C ASN A 30 15.72 29.86 -11.53
N LEU A 31 15.55 28.58 -11.81
CA LEU A 31 15.44 27.57 -10.77
C LEU A 31 16.74 26.75 -10.69
N ASP A 32 17.15 26.50 -9.46
CA ASP A 32 18.36 25.81 -9.06
C ASP A 32 18.62 24.50 -9.83
N MET A 33 19.89 24.15 -9.96
CA MET A 33 20.36 22.90 -10.62
C MET A 33 19.66 21.65 -10.07
N HIS A 34 19.29 21.63 -8.80
CA HIS A 34 18.55 20.55 -8.16
C HIS A 34 17.15 20.34 -8.78
N GLU A 35 16.40 21.39 -9.06
CA GLU A 35 15.09 21.27 -9.71
C GLU A 35 15.15 20.79 -11.15
N LYS A 36 16.21 21.15 -11.86
CA LYS A 36 16.45 20.66 -13.24
C LYS A 36 16.71 19.15 -13.27
N VAL A 37 17.46 18.63 -12.30
CA VAL A 37 17.71 17.17 -12.20
C VAL A 37 16.43 16.42 -11.88
N ILE A 38 15.61 16.90 -10.95
CA ILE A 38 14.33 16.28 -10.58
C ILE A 38 13.35 16.32 -11.75
N LYS A 39 13.24 17.46 -12.47
CA LYS A 39 12.40 17.57 -13.67
C LYS A 39 12.82 16.62 -14.77
N ASN A 40 14.14 16.44 -14.97
CA ASN A 40 14.66 15.53 -15.97
C ASN A 40 14.37 14.06 -15.62
N GLN A 41 14.54 13.67 -14.36
CA GLN A 41 14.19 12.33 -13.88
C GLN A 41 12.67 12.04 -14.02
N ASN A 42 11.83 13.03 -13.73
CA ASN A 42 10.39 12.90 -13.92
C ASN A 42 9.98 12.74 -15.40
N SER A 43 10.68 13.39 -16.33
CA SER A 43 10.42 13.23 -17.76
C SER A 43 10.82 11.84 -18.26
N VAL A 44 11.95 11.31 -17.81
CA VAL A 44 12.41 9.96 -18.16
C VAL A 44 11.43 8.90 -17.63
N LEU A 45 10.96 9.04 -16.38
CA LEU A 45 9.98 8.15 -15.79
C LEU A 45 8.64 8.20 -16.55
N LYS A 46 8.15 9.39 -16.90
CA LYS A 46 6.92 9.55 -17.69
C LYS A 46 7.04 8.87 -19.06
N ASN A 47 8.17 9.06 -19.75
CA ASN A 47 8.42 8.39 -21.02
C ASN A 47 8.46 6.87 -20.88
N LEU A 48 9.07 6.35 -19.80
CA LEU A 48 9.08 4.92 -19.51
C LEU A 48 7.67 4.38 -19.28
N ILE A 49 6.87 5.06 -18.46
CA ILE A 49 5.46 4.69 -18.18
C ILE A 49 4.65 4.68 -19.50
N THR A 50 4.82 5.68 -20.34
CA THR A 50 4.13 5.73 -21.64
C THR A 50 4.54 4.56 -22.54
N ARG A 51 5.85 4.28 -22.68
CA ARG A 51 6.36 3.18 -23.50
C ARG A 51 5.93 1.80 -23.00
N LEU A 52 5.90 1.60 -21.68
CA LEU A 52 5.39 0.35 -21.09
C LEU A 52 3.88 0.27 -21.27
N GLY A 53 3.17 1.37 -21.04
CA GLY A 53 1.72 1.43 -21.15
C GLY A 53 1.20 1.13 -22.56
N THR A 54 1.96 1.46 -23.61
CA THR A 54 1.60 1.06 -24.98
C THR A 54 1.68 -0.44 -25.22
N LYS A 55 2.45 -1.17 -24.41
CA LYS A 55 2.60 -2.64 -24.53
C LYS A 55 1.67 -3.43 -23.62
N VAL A 56 1.49 -2.98 -22.36
CA VAL A 56 0.75 -3.73 -21.34
C VAL A 56 -0.58 -3.08 -20.93
N GLY A 57 -0.88 -1.90 -21.47
CA GLY A 57 -2.00 -1.07 -21.05
C GLY A 57 -1.58 -0.08 -19.95
N LEU A 58 -2.05 1.18 -20.04
CA LEU A 58 -1.72 2.21 -19.04
C LEU A 58 -2.28 1.88 -17.66
N ASP A 59 -3.41 1.19 -17.60
CA ASP A 59 -4.07 0.81 -16.35
C ASP A 59 -3.34 -0.31 -15.60
N ALA A 60 -2.49 -1.07 -16.30
CA ALA A 60 -1.67 -2.11 -15.67
C ALA A 60 -0.47 -1.56 -14.88
N ILE A 61 -0.12 -0.29 -15.09
CA ILE A 61 1.00 0.36 -14.40
C ILE A 61 0.47 1.16 -13.24
N ILE A 62 0.69 0.64 -12.05
CA ILE A 62 0.19 1.23 -10.80
C ILE A 62 1.33 1.87 -9.99
N ARG A 63 0.95 2.77 -9.11
CA ARG A 63 1.82 3.42 -8.12
C ARG A 63 1.20 3.32 -6.74
N HIS A 64 2.02 3.00 -5.75
CA HIS A 64 1.65 3.07 -4.35
C HIS A 64 2.00 4.45 -3.81
N ILE A 65 1.04 5.09 -3.16
CA ILE A 65 1.23 6.37 -2.47
C ILE A 65 0.74 6.25 -1.03
N PRO A 66 1.32 7.00 -0.08
CA PRO A 66 0.84 7.01 1.29
C PRO A 66 -0.58 7.56 1.37
N ALA A 67 -1.37 6.98 2.25
CA ALA A 67 -2.71 7.47 2.58
C ALA A 67 -2.73 8.00 4.02
N GLN A 68 -3.65 8.93 4.28
CA GLN A 68 -3.84 9.51 5.62
C GLN A 68 -4.71 8.59 6.47
N SER A 69 -4.19 7.41 6.79
CA SER A 69 -4.87 6.44 7.65
C SER A 69 -3.91 5.85 8.68
N HIS A 70 -4.40 5.68 9.91
CA HIS A 70 -3.68 4.98 10.98
C HIS A 70 -3.84 3.45 10.86
N ILE A 71 -4.82 3.01 10.10
CA ILE A 71 -5.09 1.61 9.84
C ILE A 71 -3.98 1.04 8.95
N PRO A 72 -3.23 0.00 9.38
CA PRO A 72 -2.09 -0.52 8.65
C PRO A 72 -2.39 -0.89 7.20
N GLU A 73 -3.53 -1.53 6.97
CA GLU A 73 -3.99 -1.99 5.65
C GLU A 73 -4.40 -0.83 4.73
N LYS A 74 -4.66 0.37 5.30
CA LYS A 74 -5.09 1.57 4.59
C LYS A 74 -4.06 2.70 4.63
N SER A 75 -2.86 2.43 5.14
CA SER A 75 -1.78 3.42 5.19
C SER A 75 -1.20 3.79 3.82
N TRP A 76 -1.61 3.09 2.78
CA TRP A 76 -1.25 3.33 1.38
C TRP A 76 -2.45 3.08 0.46
N GLN A 77 -2.39 3.67 -0.72
CA GLN A 77 -3.38 3.49 -1.77
C GLN A 77 -2.71 3.30 -3.12
N VAL A 78 -3.44 2.65 -4.04
CA VAL A 78 -2.98 2.40 -5.40
C VAL A 78 -3.57 3.45 -6.32
N LEU A 79 -2.73 4.07 -7.14
CA LEU A 79 -3.14 4.96 -8.22
C LEU A 79 -2.53 4.50 -9.54
N ASN A 80 -3.20 4.80 -10.65
CA ASN A 80 -2.63 4.64 -11.97
C ASN A 80 -1.42 5.55 -12.14
N ALA A 81 -0.28 4.97 -12.51
CA ALA A 81 0.98 5.71 -12.63
C ALA A 81 0.95 6.78 -13.72
N ALA A 82 0.14 6.55 -14.79
CA ALA A 82 -0.01 7.48 -15.91
C ALA A 82 -0.71 8.77 -15.51
N TRP A 83 -1.66 8.70 -14.57
CA TRP A 83 -2.54 9.80 -14.20
C TRP A 83 -2.21 10.41 -12.84
N SER A 84 -1.20 9.90 -12.14
CA SER A 84 -0.79 10.37 -10.83
C SER A 84 0.54 11.11 -10.87
N ASN A 85 0.60 12.25 -10.18
CA ASN A 85 1.87 12.93 -9.94
C ASN A 85 2.60 12.28 -8.76
N TYR A 86 3.90 12.12 -8.90
CA TYR A 86 4.77 11.61 -7.85
C TYR A 86 5.40 12.78 -7.07
N ASP A 87 5.10 12.85 -5.78
CA ASP A 87 5.82 13.72 -4.86
C ASP A 87 6.70 12.85 -3.95
N MET A 88 8.02 12.97 -4.12
CA MET A 88 9.00 12.21 -3.33
C MET A 88 8.96 12.54 -1.82
N LYS A 89 8.35 13.66 -1.44
CA LYS A 89 8.28 14.11 -0.04
C LYS A 89 7.14 13.48 0.76
N SER A 90 6.33 12.64 0.13
CA SER A 90 5.04 12.24 0.67
C SER A 90 5.06 11.01 1.59
N TRP A 91 6.16 10.23 1.64
CA TRP A 91 6.22 9.08 2.54
C TRP A 91 6.58 9.52 3.95
N PRO A 92 5.64 9.41 4.91
CA PRO A 92 5.93 9.77 6.30
C PRO A 92 6.97 8.82 6.88
N THR A 93 7.96 9.37 7.54
CA THR A 93 8.89 8.57 8.34
C THR A 93 8.15 8.04 9.57
N SER A 94 7.92 6.75 9.63
CA SER A 94 7.36 6.11 10.81
C SER A 94 8.47 5.80 11.81
N ASN A 95 8.34 6.26 13.05
CA ASN A 95 9.22 5.87 14.15
C ASN A 95 8.95 4.44 14.64
N ARG A 96 7.97 3.75 14.07
CA ARG A 96 7.58 2.39 14.44
C ARG A 96 7.78 1.45 13.27
N ASN A 97 8.47 0.34 13.52
CA ASN A 97 8.65 -0.69 12.51
C ASN A 97 7.30 -1.32 12.18
N ARG A 98 7.00 -1.40 10.90
CA ARG A 98 5.85 -2.13 10.36
C ARG A 98 6.30 -3.45 9.76
N PRO A 99 5.46 -4.49 9.78
CA PRO A 99 5.81 -5.77 9.17
C PRO A 99 5.98 -5.65 7.67
N SER A 100 6.91 -6.42 7.11
CA SER A 100 7.14 -6.50 5.66
C SER A 100 6.02 -7.25 4.93
N PHE A 101 5.33 -8.14 5.64
CA PHE A 101 4.21 -8.91 5.13
C PHE A 101 2.99 -8.72 6.02
N LEU A 102 1.87 -8.32 5.41
CA LEU A 102 0.55 -8.24 6.03
C LEU A 102 -0.40 -9.21 5.35
N TRP A 103 -1.26 -9.84 6.14
CA TRP A 103 -2.35 -10.70 5.67
C TRP A 103 -3.61 -10.44 6.50
N PRO A 104 -4.79 -10.90 6.05
CA PRO A 104 -6.01 -10.84 6.85
C PRO A 104 -5.78 -11.48 8.23
N PRO A 105 -6.27 -10.86 9.33
CA PRO A 105 -6.05 -11.35 10.67
C PRO A 105 -6.45 -12.81 10.85
N GLU A 106 -5.52 -13.63 11.33
CA GLU A 106 -5.74 -15.04 11.62
C GLU A 106 -5.77 -15.26 13.16
N ALA A 107 -6.81 -15.92 13.64
CA ALA A 107 -6.99 -16.15 15.06
C ALA A 107 -5.88 -17.04 15.64
N LEU A 108 -5.44 -16.71 16.86
CA LEU A 108 -4.55 -17.55 17.67
C LEU A 108 -5.37 -18.42 18.61
N GLU A 109 -4.88 -19.63 18.86
CA GLU A 109 -5.39 -20.51 19.90
C GLU A 109 -4.67 -20.18 21.22
N VAL A 110 -5.25 -19.28 22.00
CA VAL A 110 -4.77 -18.83 23.31
C VAL A 110 -5.95 -18.50 24.22
N PRO A 111 -5.75 -18.45 25.55
CA PRO A 111 -6.78 -17.95 26.47
C PRO A 111 -7.25 -16.55 26.06
N LYS A 112 -8.57 -16.30 26.21
CA LYS A 112 -9.21 -15.04 25.77
C LYS A 112 -9.00 -13.89 26.76
N HIS A 113 -7.79 -13.64 27.19
CA HIS A 113 -7.44 -12.45 27.97
C HIS A 113 -6.43 -11.57 27.23
N SER A 114 -6.33 -10.30 27.62
CA SER A 114 -5.49 -9.32 26.92
C SER A 114 -3.98 -9.48 27.13
N ILE A 115 -3.56 -10.40 27.99
CA ILE A 115 -2.16 -10.67 28.27
C ILE A 115 -1.71 -11.84 27.39
N LEU A 116 -0.72 -11.59 26.53
CA LEU A 116 -0.10 -12.65 25.73
C LEU A 116 0.78 -13.52 26.64
N GLU A 117 0.48 -14.79 26.69
CA GLU A 117 1.27 -15.78 27.40
C GLU A 117 2.64 -16.04 26.74
N ASN A 118 3.48 -16.85 27.38
CA ASN A 118 4.79 -17.18 26.86
C ASN A 118 4.75 -18.17 25.68
N HIS A 119 3.56 -18.66 25.33
CA HIS A 119 3.35 -19.55 24.19
C HIS A 119 1.95 -19.31 23.59
N PHE A 120 1.82 -19.64 22.31
CA PHE A 120 0.55 -19.61 21.59
C PHE A 120 0.59 -20.63 20.44
N ILE A 121 -0.59 -21.01 19.96
CA ILE A 121 -0.71 -21.88 18.78
C ILE A 121 -1.25 -21.04 17.63
N TRP A 122 -0.56 -21.09 16.50
CA TRP A 122 -0.95 -20.48 15.25
C TRP A 122 -0.66 -21.41 14.08
N ARG A 123 -1.63 -21.58 13.19
CA ARG A 123 -1.56 -22.52 12.06
C ARG A 123 -1.15 -23.94 12.51
N LYS A 124 -1.71 -24.42 13.63
CA LYS A 124 -1.44 -25.74 14.24
C LYS A 124 0.01 -25.92 14.71
N LYS A 125 0.81 -24.87 14.78
CA LYS A 125 2.18 -24.89 15.29
C LYS A 125 2.25 -24.14 16.61
N LEU A 126 2.93 -24.74 17.60
CA LEU A 126 3.21 -24.11 18.88
C LEU A 126 4.40 -23.17 18.75
N TYR A 127 4.22 -21.93 19.17
CA TYR A 127 5.26 -20.89 19.23
C TYR A 127 5.56 -20.54 20.67
N GLN A 128 6.84 -20.38 20.99
CA GLN A 128 7.30 -19.87 22.28
C GLN A 128 7.80 -18.45 22.13
N VAL A 129 7.28 -17.54 22.94
CA VAL A 129 7.62 -16.12 22.94
C VAL A 129 8.98 -15.93 23.60
N LYS A 130 9.93 -15.36 22.85
CA LYS A 130 11.26 -14.97 23.37
C LYS A 130 11.23 -13.54 23.89
N THR A 131 10.72 -12.62 23.09
CA THR A 131 10.57 -11.21 23.45
C THR A 131 9.30 -10.64 22.85
N LYS A 132 8.70 -9.67 23.55
CA LYS A 132 7.55 -8.92 23.05
C LYS A 132 7.75 -7.43 23.30
N LEU A 133 7.41 -6.62 22.30
CA LEU A 133 7.46 -5.16 22.37
C LEU A 133 6.07 -4.60 22.00
N GLY A 134 5.54 -3.76 22.85
CA GLY A 134 4.20 -3.17 22.69
C GLY A 134 3.55 -2.88 24.03
N PRO A 135 2.24 -2.61 24.08
CA PRO A 135 1.36 -2.55 22.92
C PRO A 135 1.43 -1.23 22.17
N GLU A 136 1.14 -1.28 20.87
CA GLU A 136 0.72 -0.13 20.09
C GLU A 136 -0.79 -0.19 19.89
N ARG A 137 -1.52 0.77 20.47
CA ARG A 137 -2.97 0.84 20.32
C ARG A 137 -3.36 1.54 19.04
N ILE A 138 -4.16 0.86 18.21
CA ILE A 138 -4.75 1.41 17.00
C ILE A 138 -6.27 1.28 17.12
N ALA A 139 -6.96 2.41 16.98
CA ALA A 139 -8.42 2.45 16.98
C ALA A 139 -8.97 2.42 15.54
N PRO A 140 -10.17 1.90 15.33
CA PRO A 140 -10.85 2.04 14.05
C PRO A 140 -11.11 3.53 13.75
N GLU A 141 -11.08 3.88 12.48
CA GLU A 141 -11.44 5.22 12.01
C GLU A 141 -12.97 5.30 11.93
N TRP A 142 -13.60 5.99 12.89
CA TRP A 142 -15.06 6.02 13.09
C TRP A 142 -15.83 6.56 11.87
N TRP A 143 -15.16 7.31 10.99
CA TRP A 143 -15.74 7.85 9.75
C TRP A 143 -15.66 6.89 8.57
N ILE A 144 -14.98 5.74 8.73
CA ILE A 144 -14.87 4.69 7.73
C ILE A 144 -15.55 3.43 8.25
N GLU A 145 -16.61 3.00 7.58
CA GLU A 145 -17.22 1.70 7.84
C GLU A 145 -16.32 0.60 7.27
N ASP A 146 -15.55 -0.07 8.14
CA ASP A 146 -14.67 -1.15 7.76
C ASP A 146 -15.04 -2.46 8.44
N ASN A 147 -15.50 -3.41 7.64
CA ASN A 147 -15.88 -4.73 8.12
C ASN A 147 -14.75 -5.46 8.85
N ASN A 148 -13.49 -5.21 8.47
CA ASN A 148 -12.33 -5.84 9.09
C ASN A 148 -12.03 -5.30 10.50
N TRP A 149 -12.57 -4.11 10.85
CA TRP A 149 -12.37 -3.45 12.13
C TRP A 149 -13.57 -3.52 13.07
N ARG A 150 -14.54 -4.38 12.79
CA ARG A 150 -15.71 -4.61 13.66
C ARG A 150 -15.37 -5.23 15.01
N SER A 151 -14.18 -5.79 15.18
CA SER A 151 -13.64 -6.24 16.48
C SER A 151 -13.13 -5.09 17.36
N GLY A 152 -13.24 -3.84 16.91
CA GLY A 152 -12.93 -2.65 17.71
C GLY A 152 -11.45 -2.31 17.77
N VAL A 153 -11.06 -1.68 18.89
CA VAL A 153 -9.68 -1.29 19.15
C VAL A 153 -8.77 -2.49 19.20
N ARG A 154 -7.56 -2.34 18.63
CA ARG A 154 -6.54 -3.38 18.58
C ARG A 154 -5.27 -2.90 19.27
N ASP A 155 -4.73 -3.73 20.17
CA ASP A 155 -3.42 -3.54 20.77
C ASP A 155 -2.43 -4.45 20.05
N TYR A 156 -1.45 -3.85 19.37
CA TYR A 156 -0.47 -4.55 18.55
C TYR A 156 0.85 -4.79 19.29
N TRP A 157 1.41 -5.97 19.07
CA TRP A 157 2.66 -6.41 19.66
C TRP A 157 3.61 -6.94 18.59
N GLN A 158 4.87 -6.57 18.69
CA GLN A 158 5.96 -7.19 17.95
C GLN A 158 6.50 -8.34 18.79
N VAL A 159 6.39 -9.56 18.29
CA VAL A 159 6.71 -10.78 19.03
C VAL A 159 7.80 -11.56 18.31
N ARG A 160 8.95 -11.74 18.98
CA ARG A 160 9.99 -12.64 18.51
C ARG A 160 9.80 -13.99 19.18
N CYS A 161 9.82 -15.05 18.39
CA CYS A 161 9.71 -16.42 18.85
C CYS A 161 11.09 -17.09 18.93
N ASN A 162 11.18 -18.19 19.70
CA ASN A 162 12.43 -18.92 19.89
C ASN A 162 12.95 -19.56 18.60
N ASP A 163 12.06 -19.88 17.66
CA ASP A 163 12.38 -20.44 16.34
C ASP A 163 12.86 -19.39 15.30
N GLY A 164 13.02 -18.13 15.74
CA GLY A 164 13.47 -17.03 14.91
C GLY A 164 12.36 -16.27 14.20
N GLU A 165 11.12 -16.72 14.24
CA GLU A 165 9.99 -16.00 13.67
C GLU A 165 9.78 -14.66 14.38
N PHE A 166 9.49 -13.61 13.59
CA PHE A 166 9.20 -12.28 14.09
C PHE A 166 7.82 -11.85 13.59
N LEU A 167 6.82 -12.00 14.47
CA LEU A 167 5.41 -11.87 14.14
C LEU A 167 4.82 -10.57 14.67
N TRP A 168 3.80 -10.08 13.98
CA TRP A 168 2.99 -8.94 14.40
C TRP A 168 1.62 -9.45 14.85
N LEU A 169 1.43 -9.48 16.14
CA LEU A 169 0.23 -9.97 16.78
C LEU A 169 -0.59 -8.80 17.31
N PHE A 170 -1.90 -8.97 17.42
CA PHE A 170 -2.72 -8.01 18.14
C PHE A 170 -3.80 -8.69 18.98
N TYR A 171 -4.19 -7.99 20.03
CA TYR A 171 -5.39 -8.29 20.79
C TYR A 171 -6.50 -7.33 20.38
N ALA A 172 -7.64 -7.86 19.90
CA ALA A 172 -8.84 -7.09 19.63
C ALA A 172 -9.70 -7.03 20.88
N HIS A 173 -10.10 -5.83 21.31
CA HIS A 173 -10.86 -5.66 22.53
C HIS A 173 -12.36 -6.05 22.40
N GLY A 174 -12.83 -6.27 21.18
CA GLY A 174 -14.20 -6.57 20.90
C GLY A 174 -15.06 -5.31 20.69
N ALA A 175 -16.05 -5.41 19.84
CA ALA A 175 -17.09 -4.41 19.60
C ALA A 175 -18.31 -5.11 18.99
N GLN A 176 -18.57 -4.97 17.69
CA GLN A 176 -19.62 -5.72 16.98
C GLN A 176 -19.27 -7.20 16.84
N LEU A 177 -17.98 -7.52 16.76
CA LEU A 177 -17.46 -8.89 16.77
C LEU A 177 -16.69 -9.14 18.07
N PRO A 178 -16.61 -10.42 18.52
CA PRO A 178 -15.84 -10.80 19.70
C PRO A 178 -14.36 -10.42 19.56
N GLY A 179 -13.74 -10.07 20.68
CA GLY A 179 -12.31 -9.83 20.78
C GLY A 179 -11.51 -11.13 20.84
N GLY A 180 -10.19 -10.98 20.82
CA GLY A 180 -9.25 -12.11 20.92
C GLY A 180 -7.89 -11.77 20.31
N TRP A 181 -7.01 -12.78 20.30
CA TRP A 181 -5.69 -12.66 19.72
C TRP A 181 -5.63 -13.08 18.26
N PHE A 182 -4.89 -12.32 17.46
CA PHE A 182 -4.74 -12.56 16.03
C PHE A 182 -3.30 -12.32 15.58
N CYS A 183 -2.86 -13.10 14.59
CA CYS A 183 -1.65 -12.84 13.83
C CYS A 183 -2.01 -12.07 12.57
N HIS A 184 -1.32 -10.94 12.32
CA HIS A 184 -1.65 -10.03 11.24
C HIS A 184 -0.51 -9.80 10.25
N GLY A 185 0.72 -10.17 10.63
CA GLY A 185 1.86 -9.98 9.76
C GLY A 185 3.15 -10.55 10.31
N LYS A 186 4.20 -10.43 9.48
CA LYS A 186 5.54 -10.90 9.78
C LYS A 186 6.55 -9.83 9.39
N PHE A 187 7.54 -9.65 10.24
CA PHE A 187 8.73 -8.86 9.93
C PHE A 187 9.73 -9.70 9.13
N GLY A 188 10.46 -9.08 8.25
CA GLY A 188 11.52 -9.70 7.47
C GLY A 188 12.80 -9.92 8.28
#